data_9447223e0ce690a80b12c7ba2c22b113
#
_entry.id   9447223e0ce690a80b12c7ba2c22b113
#
_cell.length_a   1.000
_cell.length_b   1.000
_cell.length_c   1.000
_cell.angle_alpha   90.00
_cell.angle_beta   90.00
_cell.angle_gamma   90.00
#
_symmetry.space_group_name_H-M   'P 1'
#
loop_
_entity.id
_entity.type
_entity.pdbx_description
1 polymer ?
#
loop_
_entity_poly.entity_id
_entity_poly.type
_entity_poly.pdbx_seq_one_letter_code
_entity_poly.pdbx_strand_id
1 'polypeptide(L)'
;RSLSLVESERILRKAFECIDFVKYMQNIKEEQRRRLIAYWQQVGLATCTSTSGIVDLRGTRKSHVIINRILSDSHHNSVFGYYLEVMKNRVDWKPADDYFALLFEERYSINIHLGSIAEISGILEQYFSITTQGRTEAYQWDANKKVIPIFGMKENERLAKGISYLHEHLVGLYTDMYIKN
;
A
#
# COMPACT_ATOMS: atom_id res chain seq x y z
N ARG A 1 -4.13 -24.42 -21.24
CA ARG A 1 -5.41 -24.87 -20.65
C ARG A 1 -5.55 -24.23 -19.29
N SER A 2 -6.58 -23.41 -19.10
CA SER A 2 -6.87 -22.84 -17.77
C SER A 2 -7.45 -23.90 -16.87
N LEU A 3 -7.00 -23.94 -15.62
CA LEU A 3 -7.55 -24.84 -14.59
C LEU A 3 -8.94 -24.33 -14.15
N SER A 4 -9.83 -25.24 -13.85
CA SER A 4 -11.09 -24.90 -13.20
C SER A 4 -10.83 -24.48 -11.74
N LEU A 5 -11.78 -23.75 -11.13
CA LEU A 5 -11.67 -23.32 -9.73
C LEU A 5 -11.46 -24.53 -8.79
N VAL A 6 -12.17 -25.62 -9.00
CA VAL A 6 -12.09 -26.85 -8.20
C VAL A 6 -10.72 -27.53 -8.32
N GLU A 7 -10.16 -27.57 -9.54
CA GLU A 7 -8.81 -28.12 -9.78
C GLU A 7 -7.74 -27.25 -9.12
N SER A 8 -7.87 -25.92 -9.22
CA SER A 8 -6.98 -24.98 -8.57
C SER A 8 -6.99 -25.14 -7.05
N GLU A 9 -8.16 -25.23 -6.43
CA GLU A 9 -8.30 -25.46 -4.99
C GLU A 9 -7.68 -26.78 -4.56
N ARG A 10 -7.90 -27.86 -5.31
CA ARG A 10 -7.32 -29.16 -5.02
C ARG A 10 -5.80 -29.16 -5.09
N ILE A 11 -5.23 -28.47 -6.09
CA ILE A 11 -3.77 -28.35 -6.23
C ILE A 11 -3.20 -27.56 -5.08
N LEU A 12 -3.80 -26.41 -4.73
CA LEU A 12 -3.36 -25.59 -3.60
C LEU A 12 -3.41 -26.36 -2.28
N ARG A 13 -4.49 -27.09 -2.01
CA ARG A 13 -4.62 -27.91 -0.80
C ARG A 13 -3.50 -28.94 -0.70
N LYS A 14 -3.22 -29.68 -1.78
CA LYS A 14 -2.10 -30.64 -1.83
C LYS A 14 -0.73 -29.97 -1.65
N ALA A 15 -0.54 -28.78 -2.22
CA ALA A 15 0.71 -28.04 -2.05
C ALA A 15 0.93 -27.65 -0.58
N PHE A 16 -0.12 -27.22 0.13
CA PHE A 16 -0.03 -26.90 1.56
C PHE A 16 0.09 -28.12 2.48
N GLU A 17 -0.24 -29.32 2.02
CA GLU A 17 0.04 -30.58 2.71
C GLU A 17 1.51 -31.01 2.54
N CYS A 18 2.22 -30.49 1.55
CA CYS A 18 3.63 -30.78 1.31
C CYS A 18 4.53 -29.95 2.24
N ILE A 19 5.18 -30.61 3.20
CA ILE A 19 6.06 -29.96 4.19
C ILE A 19 7.19 -29.15 3.53
N ASP A 20 7.79 -29.68 2.48
CA ASP A 20 8.88 -29.01 1.78
C ASP A 20 8.41 -27.76 1.05
N PHE A 21 7.20 -27.80 0.47
CA PHE A 21 6.59 -26.62 -0.13
C PHE A 21 6.30 -25.53 0.92
N VAL A 22 5.73 -25.93 2.07
CA VAL A 22 5.44 -25.00 3.16
C VAL A 22 6.71 -24.36 3.70
N LYS A 23 7.77 -25.15 3.94
CA LYS A 23 9.08 -24.64 4.36
C LYS A 23 9.69 -23.67 3.33
N TYR A 24 9.61 -24.02 2.05
CA TYR A 24 10.09 -23.16 0.96
C TYR A 24 9.34 -21.82 0.95
N MET A 25 8.02 -21.83 1.05
CA MET A 25 7.20 -20.62 1.11
C MET A 25 7.50 -19.78 2.36
N GLN A 26 7.74 -20.41 3.51
CA GLN A 26 8.13 -19.71 4.74
C GLN A 26 9.49 -19.01 4.57
N ASN A 27 10.48 -19.68 3.99
CA ASN A 27 11.79 -19.08 3.72
C ASN A 27 11.70 -17.87 2.78
N ILE A 28 10.92 -17.99 1.71
CA ILE A 28 10.68 -16.85 0.81
C ILE A 28 10.01 -15.69 1.56
N LYS A 29 8.98 -15.97 2.34
CA LYS A 29 8.26 -14.96 3.13
C LYS A 29 9.21 -14.22 4.07
N GLU A 30 10.03 -14.95 4.83
CA GLU A 30 10.96 -14.33 5.78
C GLU A 30 12.03 -13.50 5.07
N GLU A 31 12.54 -13.95 3.93
CA GLU A 31 13.51 -13.19 3.15
C GLU A 31 12.89 -11.91 2.57
N GLN A 32 11.70 -11.98 2.00
CA GLN A 32 11.01 -10.80 1.48
C GLN A 32 10.65 -9.83 2.61
N ARG A 33 10.23 -10.32 3.76
CA ARG A 33 9.98 -9.51 4.95
C ARG A 33 11.22 -8.76 5.41
N ARG A 34 12.37 -9.45 5.48
CA ARG A 34 13.65 -8.86 5.86
C ARG A 34 14.04 -7.72 4.91
N ARG A 35 13.91 -7.93 3.60
CA ARG A 35 14.18 -6.90 2.59
C ARG A 35 13.23 -5.70 2.74
N LEU A 36 11.95 -5.96 2.92
CA LEU A 36 10.95 -4.91 3.07
C LEU A 36 11.23 -4.03 4.30
N ILE A 37 11.54 -4.63 5.45
CA ILE A 37 11.88 -3.89 6.67
C ILE A 37 13.16 -3.07 6.46
N ALA A 38 14.19 -3.66 5.87
CA ALA A 38 15.44 -2.96 5.57
C ALA A 38 15.20 -1.77 4.62
N TYR A 39 14.35 -1.93 3.61
CA TYR A 39 13.94 -0.82 2.75
C TYR A 39 13.19 0.27 3.52
N TRP A 40 12.25 -0.10 4.37
CA TRP A 40 11.52 0.86 5.20
C TRP A 40 12.42 1.62 6.16
N GLN A 41 13.44 0.97 6.72
CA GLN A 41 14.47 1.64 7.51
C GLN A 41 15.27 2.65 6.67
N GLN A 42 15.65 2.28 5.45
CA GLN A 42 16.36 3.18 4.53
C GLN A 42 15.57 4.44 4.17
N VAL A 43 14.25 4.32 4.03
CA VAL A 43 13.37 5.46 3.69
C VAL A 43 12.77 6.16 4.91
N GLY A 44 13.15 5.74 6.13
CA GLY A 44 12.74 6.38 7.38
C GLY A 44 11.34 5.98 7.89
N LEU A 45 10.68 4.98 7.28
CA LEU A 45 9.37 4.53 7.74
C LEU A 45 9.46 3.62 8.99
N ALA A 46 10.43 2.71 9.03
CA ALA A 46 10.64 1.78 10.14
C ALA A 46 11.73 2.33 11.07
N THR A 47 11.40 3.37 11.84
CA THR A 47 12.28 3.96 12.85
C THR A 47 11.61 3.90 14.22
N CYS A 48 12.41 3.83 15.27
CA CYS A 48 11.90 3.84 16.66
C CYS A 48 11.61 5.25 17.17
N THR A 49 11.97 6.29 16.42
CA THR A 49 12.02 7.68 16.92
C THR A 49 11.05 8.63 16.26
N SER A 50 10.48 8.28 15.10
CA SER A 50 9.59 9.16 14.35
C SER A 50 8.19 8.58 14.22
N THR A 51 7.19 9.47 14.23
CA THR A 51 5.83 9.15 13.84
C THR A 51 5.74 9.22 12.31
N SER A 52 5.32 8.15 11.69
CA SER A 52 5.13 8.07 10.23
C SER A 52 3.65 7.92 9.90
N GLY A 53 3.23 8.45 8.77
CA GLY A 53 1.87 8.33 8.28
C GLY A 53 1.80 7.73 6.88
N ILE A 54 0.70 7.04 6.60
CA ILE A 54 0.34 6.55 5.28
C ILE A 54 -0.84 7.36 4.78
N VAL A 55 -0.73 7.92 3.58
CA VAL A 55 -1.84 8.56 2.89
C VAL A 55 -2.37 7.60 1.84
N ASP A 56 -3.66 7.31 1.88
CA ASP A 56 -4.34 6.45 0.92
C ASP A 56 -5.63 7.14 0.47
N LEU A 57 -5.88 7.15 -0.82
CA LEU A 57 -7.07 7.81 -1.35
C LEU A 57 -8.32 6.98 -1.11
N ARG A 58 -8.22 5.66 -1.28
CA ARG A 58 -9.35 4.77 -1.12
C ARG A 58 -8.88 3.36 -0.79
N GLY A 59 -9.45 2.77 0.24
CA GLY A 59 -9.04 1.42 0.58
C GLY A 59 -9.84 0.77 1.69
N THR A 60 -9.57 -0.51 1.87
CA THR A 60 -10.13 -1.31 2.96
C THR A 60 -9.18 -1.37 4.16
N ARG A 61 -8.17 -0.54 4.20
CA ARG A 61 -7.12 -0.52 5.22
C ARG A 61 -6.25 -1.80 5.30
N LYS A 62 -6.41 -2.74 4.39
CA LYS A 62 -5.64 -4.00 4.42
C LYS A 62 -4.14 -3.77 4.42
N SER A 63 -3.65 -2.90 3.54
CA SER A 63 -2.23 -2.57 3.45
C SER A 63 -1.71 -1.95 4.75
N HIS A 64 -2.44 -0.99 5.32
CA HIS A 64 -2.12 -0.34 6.59
C HIS A 64 -2.02 -1.35 7.74
N VAL A 65 -3.02 -2.21 7.90
CA VAL A 65 -3.02 -3.26 8.94
C VAL A 65 -1.84 -4.23 8.76
N ILE A 66 -1.53 -4.63 7.52
CA ILE A 66 -0.39 -5.52 7.24
C ILE A 66 0.93 -4.82 7.58
N ILE A 67 1.09 -3.55 7.20
CA ILE A 67 2.27 -2.75 7.51
C ILE A 67 2.45 -2.64 9.02
N ASN A 68 1.41 -2.23 9.76
CA ASN A 68 1.47 -2.12 11.21
C ASN A 68 1.79 -3.46 11.89
N ARG A 69 1.25 -4.57 11.39
CA ARG A 69 1.60 -5.90 11.89
C ARG A 69 3.07 -6.23 11.67
N ILE A 70 3.62 -5.95 10.48
CA ILE A 70 5.04 -6.20 10.18
C ILE A 70 5.93 -5.33 11.05
N LEU A 71 5.59 -4.06 11.24
CA LEU A 71 6.33 -3.12 12.09
C LEU A 71 6.30 -3.57 13.56
N SER A 72 5.12 -3.91 14.09
CA SER A 72 4.96 -4.41 15.46
C SER A 72 5.78 -5.67 15.73
N ASP A 73 5.71 -6.65 14.83
CA ASP A 73 6.49 -7.89 14.95
C ASP A 73 8.01 -7.64 14.89
N SER A 74 8.43 -6.47 14.43
CA SER A 74 9.82 -6.06 14.30
C SER A 74 10.23 -4.99 15.32
N HIS A 75 9.37 -4.74 16.33
CA HIS A 75 9.57 -3.76 17.40
C HIS A 75 9.74 -2.30 16.91
N HIS A 76 9.12 -1.97 15.79
CA HIS A 76 9.04 -0.61 15.27
C HIS A 76 7.70 0.05 15.61
N ASN A 77 7.68 1.39 15.61
CA ASN A 77 6.45 2.13 15.81
C ASN A 77 5.45 1.86 14.68
N SER A 78 4.17 1.81 15.02
CA SER A 78 3.10 1.76 14.04
C SER A 78 3.01 3.07 13.26
N VAL A 79 2.47 2.98 12.06
CA VAL A 79 2.17 4.15 11.23
C VAL A 79 0.70 4.53 11.41
N PHE A 80 0.39 5.82 11.29
CA PHE A 80 -0.97 6.33 11.31
C PHE A 80 -1.52 6.43 9.90
N GLY A 81 -2.77 6.02 9.67
CA GLY A 81 -3.41 6.05 8.37
C GLY A 81 -4.22 7.31 8.14
N TYR A 82 -4.02 7.98 7.01
CA TYR A 82 -4.84 9.08 6.53
C TYR A 82 -5.53 8.66 5.24
N TYR A 83 -6.84 8.60 5.27
CA TYR A 83 -7.65 8.14 4.14
C TYR A 83 -8.57 9.24 3.64
N LEU A 84 -8.67 9.39 2.33
CA LEU A 84 -9.76 10.18 1.76
C LEU A 84 -11.08 9.41 1.97
N GLU A 85 -11.09 8.11 1.63
CA GLU A 85 -12.25 7.23 1.80
C GLU A 85 -11.83 5.87 2.35
N VAL A 86 -12.50 5.41 3.41
CA VAL A 86 -12.36 4.02 3.88
C VAL A 86 -13.59 3.22 3.50
N MET A 87 -13.39 2.15 2.74
CA MET A 87 -14.46 1.25 2.35
C MET A 87 -14.76 0.25 3.47
N LYS A 88 -16.04 0.05 3.75
CA LYS A 88 -16.49 -1.00 4.66
C LYS A 88 -15.94 -2.35 4.21
N ASN A 89 -15.16 -2.98 5.06
CA ASN A 89 -14.71 -4.34 4.80
C ASN A 89 -15.75 -5.32 5.37
N ARG A 90 -16.09 -6.35 4.61
CA ARG A 90 -16.96 -7.45 5.05
C ARG A 90 -16.31 -8.37 6.11
N VAL A 91 -15.04 -8.15 6.38
CA VAL A 91 -14.30 -8.88 7.42
C VAL A 91 -14.28 -7.99 8.66
N ASP A 92 -14.67 -8.53 9.81
CA ASP A 92 -14.69 -7.86 11.12
C ASP A 92 -13.28 -7.45 11.59
N TRP A 93 -12.73 -6.46 10.93
CA TRP A 93 -11.53 -5.80 11.40
C TRP A 93 -11.94 -4.86 12.53
N LYS A 94 -11.43 -5.08 13.71
CA LYS A 94 -11.66 -4.18 14.85
C LYS A 94 -11.30 -2.75 14.42
N PRO A 95 -12.14 -1.75 14.78
CA PRO A 95 -11.76 -0.36 14.59
C PRO A 95 -10.41 -0.16 15.29
N ALA A 96 -9.44 0.30 14.55
CA ALA A 96 -8.17 0.67 15.10
C ALA A 96 -8.16 2.20 15.25
N ASP A 97 -7.70 2.69 16.39
CA ASP A 97 -7.59 4.14 16.66
C ASP A 97 -6.38 4.76 15.94
N ASP A 98 -5.85 4.06 14.94
CA ASP A 98 -4.62 4.39 14.23
C ASP A 98 -4.85 5.01 12.84
N TYR A 99 -6.06 5.52 12.57
CA TYR A 99 -6.35 6.17 11.30
C TYR A 99 -7.38 7.28 11.40
N PHE A 100 -7.35 8.17 10.41
CA PHE A 100 -8.34 9.19 10.12
C PHE A 100 -8.88 9.02 8.69
N ALA A 101 -10.19 9.11 8.50
CA ALA A 101 -10.82 9.13 7.19
C ALA A 101 -11.62 10.43 7.02
N LEU A 102 -11.40 11.13 5.92
CA LEU A 102 -12.10 12.37 5.63
C LEU A 102 -13.55 12.11 5.18
N LEU A 103 -13.71 11.11 4.29
CA LEU A 103 -15.00 10.69 3.77
C LEU A 103 -15.26 9.28 4.27
N PHE A 104 -16.15 9.09 5.31
CA PHE A 104 -16.68 7.91 5.62
C PHE A 104 -16.57 7.16 6.65
N GLU A 105 -17.04 6.75 7.30
CA GLU A 105 -17.41 5.47 7.82
C GLU A 105 -18.81 5.51 8.38
N GLU A 106 -19.40 4.38 8.63
CA GLU A 106 -20.75 4.15 9.16
C GLU A 106 -21.19 5.06 10.32
N ARG A 107 -20.27 5.78 10.94
CA ARG A 107 -20.54 6.73 12.03
C ARG A 107 -21.25 8.00 11.56
N TYR A 108 -21.18 8.30 10.28
CA TYR A 108 -21.78 9.50 9.72
C TYR A 108 -22.60 9.10 8.49
N SER A 109 -23.84 8.68 8.72
CA SER A 109 -24.82 8.43 7.64
C SER A 109 -25.20 9.76 6.95
N ILE A 110 -24.24 10.40 6.34
CA ILE A 110 -24.54 11.43 5.37
C ILE A 110 -24.93 10.67 4.09
N ASN A 111 -26.20 10.73 3.72
CA ASN A 111 -26.73 10.26 2.45
C ASN A 111 -26.19 11.11 1.28
N ILE A 112 -24.88 11.20 1.15
CA ILE A 112 -24.28 11.68 -0.08
C ILE A 112 -24.38 10.50 -1.05
N HIS A 113 -24.79 10.76 -2.28
CA HIS A 113 -24.84 9.76 -3.34
C HIS A 113 -23.45 9.16 -3.55
N LEU A 114 -23.20 8.05 -2.85
CA LEU A 114 -21.89 7.36 -2.76
C LEU A 114 -21.34 6.92 -4.12
N GLY A 115 -22.18 6.75 -5.14
CA GLY A 115 -21.75 6.42 -6.49
C GLY A 115 -20.80 7.47 -7.09
N SER A 116 -21.15 8.74 -6.99
CA SER A 116 -20.35 9.84 -7.57
C SER A 116 -19.00 10.02 -6.87
N ILE A 117 -18.96 9.81 -5.55
CA ILE A 117 -17.70 9.91 -4.79
C ILE A 117 -16.79 8.72 -5.10
N ALA A 118 -17.35 7.51 -5.24
CA ALA A 118 -16.60 6.33 -5.63
C ALA A 118 -15.96 6.48 -7.03
N GLU A 119 -16.67 7.11 -7.96
CA GLU A 119 -16.14 7.39 -9.29
C GLU A 119 -15.04 8.45 -9.25
N ILE A 120 -15.24 9.53 -8.50
CA ILE A 120 -14.24 10.58 -8.34
C ILE A 120 -13.00 10.04 -7.63
N SER A 121 -13.15 9.24 -6.57
CA SER A 121 -12.00 8.65 -5.88
C SER A 121 -11.20 7.70 -6.78
N GLY A 122 -11.87 6.93 -7.65
CA GLY A 122 -11.21 6.09 -8.64
C GLY A 122 -10.40 6.90 -9.67
N ILE A 123 -10.94 8.03 -10.12
CA ILE A 123 -10.24 8.96 -11.01
C ILE A 123 -9.03 9.57 -10.28
N LEU A 124 -9.23 10.07 -9.06
CA LEU A 124 -8.16 10.64 -8.26
C LEU A 124 -7.06 9.61 -7.97
N GLU A 125 -7.43 8.37 -7.64
CA GLU A 125 -6.46 7.29 -7.45
C GLU A 125 -5.61 7.07 -8.69
N GLN A 126 -6.21 7.02 -9.87
CA GLN A 126 -5.46 6.92 -11.13
C GLN A 126 -4.54 8.12 -11.35
N TYR A 127 -4.98 9.33 -11.05
CA TYR A 127 -4.15 10.52 -11.20
C TYR A 127 -3.01 10.61 -10.19
N PHE A 128 -3.22 10.19 -8.94
CA PHE A 128 -2.23 10.32 -7.88
C PHE A 128 -1.31 9.11 -7.71
N SER A 129 -1.71 7.93 -8.18
CA SER A 129 -0.93 6.70 -8.03
C SER A 129 -0.07 6.32 -9.24
N ILE A 130 -0.28 6.96 -10.40
CA ILE A 130 0.53 6.70 -11.58
C ILE A 130 1.95 7.22 -11.35
N THR A 131 2.93 6.33 -11.51
CA THR A 131 4.35 6.66 -11.41
C THR A 131 5.09 6.36 -12.71
N THR A 132 6.18 7.07 -12.96
CA THR A 132 7.06 6.80 -14.11
C THR A 132 7.85 5.50 -13.97
N GLN A 133 7.87 4.93 -12.76
CA GLN A 133 8.69 3.77 -12.44
C GLN A 133 7.95 2.43 -12.52
N GLY A 134 6.63 2.47 -12.64
CA GLY A 134 5.80 1.27 -12.58
C GLY A 134 5.56 0.79 -11.14
N ARG A 135 4.78 -0.29 -11.02
CA ARG A 135 4.43 -0.87 -9.71
C ARG A 135 5.61 -1.62 -9.12
N THR A 136 5.88 -1.43 -7.83
CA THR A 136 6.87 -2.26 -7.12
C THR A 136 6.37 -3.70 -7.01
N GLU A 137 7.13 -4.64 -7.55
CA GLU A 137 6.81 -6.07 -7.53
C GLU A 137 7.61 -6.84 -6.47
N ALA A 138 8.83 -6.40 -6.18
CA ALA A 138 9.70 -7.03 -5.21
C ALA A 138 10.77 -6.07 -4.69
N TYR A 139 11.56 -6.55 -3.75
CA TYR A 139 12.76 -5.88 -3.23
C TYR A 139 13.97 -6.78 -3.35
N GLN A 140 15.14 -6.22 -3.66
CA GLN A 140 16.41 -6.95 -3.74
C GLN A 140 17.55 -6.16 -3.12
N TRP A 141 18.60 -6.88 -2.68
CA TRP A 141 19.86 -6.26 -2.27
C TRP A 141 20.67 -5.83 -3.50
N ASP A 142 21.19 -4.64 -3.48
CA ASP A 142 22.22 -4.20 -4.45
C ASP A 142 23.64 -4.65 -4.01
N ALA A 143 24.62 -4.33 -4.85
CA ALA A 143 26.02 -4.63 -4.57
C ALA A 143 26.58 -3.92 -3.31
N ASN A 144 25.95 -2.81 -2.90
CA ASN A 144 26.32 -2.01 -1.74
C ASN A 144 25.56 -2.38 -0.47
N LYS A 145 24.85 -3.51 -0.47
CA LYS A 145 23.99 -3.98 0.62
C LYS A 145 22.84 -3.02 0.96
N LYS A 146 22.41 -2.22 -0.01
CA LYS A 146 21.17 -1.44 0.08
C LYS A 146 20.03 -2.23 -0.56
N VAL A 147 18.83 -2.06 -0.03
CA VAL A 147 17.65 -2.66 -0.63
C VAL A 147 17.07 -1.68 -1.64
N ILE A 148 16.84 -2.17 -2.86
CA ILE A 148 16.23 -1.44 -3.94
C ILE A 148 14.93 -2.10 -4.37
N PRO A 149 13.89 -1.31 -4.73
CA PRO A 149 12.65 -1.85 -5.29
C PRO A 149 12.88 -2.35 -6.72
N ILE A 150 12.26 -3.47 -7.05
CA ILE A 150 12.14 -3.97 -8.43
C ILE A 150 10.77 -3.54 -8.93
N PHE A 151 10.77 -2.81 -10.02
CA PHE A 151 9.55 -2.33 -10.64
C PHE A 151 9.11 -3.25 -11.76
N GLY A 152 7.82 -3.47 -11.87
CA GLY A 152 7.19 -4.17 -12.98
C GLY A 152 7.13 -3.35 -14.27
N MET A 153 6.28 -3.77 -15.18
CA MET A 153 6.07 -3.05 -16.44
C MET A 153 5.68 -1.60 -16.17
N LYS A 154 6.33 -0.69 -16.88
CA LYS A 154 5.95 0.72 -16.88
C LYS A 154 4.55 0.86 -17.44
N GLU A 155 3.72 1.60 -16.78
CA GLU A 155 2.45 2.06 -17.32
C GLU A 155 2.69 3.08 -18.46
N ASN A 156 1.63 3.64 -19.02
CA ASN A 156 1.73 4.60 -20.11
C ASN A 156 2.67 5.76 -19.74
N GLU A 157 3.91 5.71 -20.23
CA GLU A 157 5.00 6.64 -19.87
C GLU A 157 4.63 8.10 -20.16
N ARG A 158 3.88 8.35 -21.24
CA ARG A 158 3.44 9.71 -21.61
C ARG A 158 2.45 10.26 -20.57
N LEU A 159 1.51 9.43 -20.14
CA LEU A 159 0.53 9.81 -19.14
C LEU A 159 1.21 10.01 -17.79
N ALA A 160 2.11 9.10 -17.39
CA ALA A 160 2.85 9.20 -16.14
C ALA A 160 3.73 10.47 -16.08
N LYS A 161 4.40 10.85 -17.16
CA LYS A 161 5.17 12.10 -17.25
C LYS A 161 4.26 13.34 -17.13
N GLY A 162 3.09 13.33 -17.77
CA GLY A 162 2.13 14.42 -17.68
C GLY A 162 1.61 14.61 -16.25
N ILE A 163 1.31 13.53 -15.57
CA ILE A 163 0.84 13.53 -14.19
C ILE A 163 1.96 13.95 -13.23
N SER A 164 3.18 13.46 -13.40
CA SER A 164 4.35 13.90 -12.62
C SER A 164 4.56 15.40 -12.71
N TYR A 165 4.46 15.96 -13.92
CA TYR A 165 4.53 17.39 -14.14
C TYR A 165 3.44 18.17 -13.40
N LEU A 166 2.19 17.68 -13.44
CA LEU A 166 1.08 18.29 -12.69
C LEU A 166 1.32 18.24 -11.18
N HIS A 167 1.82 17.11 -10.65
CA HIS A 167 2.12 16.97 -9.23
C HIS A 167 3.17 17.98 -8.76
N GLU A 168 4.26 18.10 -9.49
CA GLU A 168 5.33 19.06 -9.16
C GLU A 168 4.80 20.49 -9.12
N HIS A 169 3.96 20.88 -10.10
CA HIS A 169 3.36 22.20 -10.14
C HIS A 169 2.35 22.44 -9.02
N LEU A 170 1.47 21.45 -8.73
CA LEU A 170 0.49 21.57 -7.65
C LEU A 170 1.17 21.65 -6.28
N VAL A 171 2.20 20.82 -6.03
CA VAL A 171 2.97 20.88 -4.79
C VAL A 171 3.70 22.21 -4.65
N GLY A 172 4.31 22.70 -5.71
CA GLY A 172 4.95 24.02 -5.73
C GLY A 172 3.98 25.13 -5.40
N LEU A 173 2.82 25.13 -6.05
CA LEU A 173 1.77 26.13 -5.86
C LEU A 173 1.21 26.10 -4.42
N TYR A 174 0.95 24.90 -3.89
CA TYR A 174 0.51 24.72 -2.50
C TYR A 174 1.57 25.23 -1.52
N THR A 175 2.83 24.89 -1.74
CA THR A 175 3.94 25.33 -0.89
C THR A 175 4.05 26.86 -0.88
N ASP A 176 3.93 27.49 -2.04
CA ASP A 176 4.00 28.95 -2.15
C ASP A 176 2.80 29.65 -1.51
N MET A 177 1.61 29.07 -1.61
CA MET A 177 0.38 29.67 -1.06
C MET A 177 0.21 29.47 0.46
N TYR A 178 0.63 28.32 1.01
CA TYR A 178 0.24 27.92 2.37
C TYR A 178 1.40 27.68 3.32
N ILE A 179 2.63 27.51 2.83
CA ILE A 179 3.77 27.18 3.70
C ILE A 179 4.73 28.38 3.83
N LYS A 180 4.86 29.21 2.79
CA LYS A 180 5.75 30.38 2.80
C LYS A 180 5.09 31.67 3.35
N ASN A 181 3.76 31.64 3.58
CA ASN A 181 3.01 32.70 4.23
C ASN A 181 2.73 32.32 5.70
#